data_1429e6b63ab41f00c159778f8651c572
#
_entry.id   1429e6b63ab41f00c159778f8651c572
#
_cell.length_a   1.000
_cell.length_b   1.000
_cell.length_c   1.000
_cell.angle_alpha   90.00
_cell.angle_beta   90.00
_cell.angle_gamma   90.00
#
_symmetry.space_group_name_H-M   'P 1'
#
loop_
_entity.id
_entity.type
_entity.pdbx_description
1 polymer ?
#
loop_
_entity_poly.entity_id
_entity_poly.type
_entity_poly.pdbx_seq_one_letter_code
_entity_poly.pdbx_strand_id
1 'polypeptide(L)'
;MSGSARPTSRDVARAAGVSQATVSLVLGGKWQGRVSERTAGTVREAAGRLGYRPNLAARSLRLGHTRTALLVVPALTHEYFARVYAGAAGVAEEHGFGVVLYPSPEGVGPARDPFGSARAAIDGVIASSMAADALTGIGGGLPLVMLDSDPADPGPPTVNLAVADGIRQITRHLVALGHRRITHLAADVDSWTFRVRAEAFRAALAGVGGARPGAERCALAIDAARDAAVRALTGPGPRPTALLCDGDVLAAGACKAARALGLRVPADLSVSGFDDLSLATALDPELTTVRLPAEAVGAAGMRALLARLGAAPARDAGERVVELPVELVVRSSTGPCGG
;
A
#
# COMPACT_ATOMS: atom_id res chain seq x y z
N MET A 1 47.05 -13.43 9.53
CA MET A 1 46.27 -12.25 9.97
C MET A 1 45.20 -12.73 10.95
N SER A 2 45.43 -12.53 12.27
CA SER A 2 44.54 -12.98 13.33
C SER A 2 43.23 -12.22 13.25
N GLY A 3 42.13 -12.90 12.94
CA GLY A 3 40.78 -12.35 12.97
C GLY A 3 40.45 -11.91 14.39
N SER A 4 40.45 -10.61 14.64
CA SER A 4 39.95 -10.02 15.91
C SER A 4 38.54 -10.49 16.15
N ALA A 5 38.33 -11.33 17.15
CA ALA A 5 36.99 -11.75 17.56
C ALA A 5 36.12 -10.53 17.87
N ARG A 6 34.90 -10.48 17.34
CA ARG A 6 33.98 -9.37 17.61
C ARG A 6 33.77 -9.23 19.11
N PRO A 7 33.86 -8.00 19.66
CA PRO A 7 33.67 -7.76 21.09
C PRO A 7 32.29 -8.24 21.53
N THR A 8 32.21 -8.79 22.72
CA THR A 8 31.00 -9.35 23.33
C THR A 8 30.46 -8.47 24.44
N SER A 9 29.21 -8.67 24.89
CA SER A 9 28.66 -7.98 26.07
C SER A 9 29.45 -8.28 27.35
N ARG A 10 30.18 -9.42 27.41
CA ARG A 10 31.11 -9.72 28.52
C ARG A 10 32.33 -8.79 28.53
N ASP A 11 32.85 -8.47 27.35
CA ASP A 11 34.01 -7.58 27.26
C ASP A 11 33.62 -6.15 27.66
N VAL A 12 32.41 -5.70 27.27
CA VAL A 12 31.86 -4.42 27.74
C VAL A 12 31.65 -4.43 29.25
N ALA A 13 31.09 -5.51 29.81
CA ALA A 13 30.89 -5.64 31.27
C ALA A 13 32.21 -5.55 32.04
N ARG A 14 33.25 -6.24 31.55
CA ARG A 14 34.61 -6.20 32.13
C ARG A 14 35.21 -4.79 32.03
N ALA A 15 35.09 -4.15 30.86
CA ALA A 15 35.66 -2.81 30.64
C ALA A 15 34.92 -1.71 31.45
N ALA A 16 33.64 -1.88 31.74
CA ALA A 16 32.82 -0.94 32.51
C ALA A 16 32.75 -1.27 33.99
N GLY A 17 33.33 -2.41 34.46
CA GLY A 17 33.30 -2.81 35.87
C GLY A 17 31.88 -3.19 36.37
N VAL A 18 31.00 -3.69 35.51
CA VAL A 18 29.61 -3.99 35.85
C VAL A 18 29.22 -5.41 35.45
N SER A 19 28.03 -5.87 35.85
CA SER A 19 27.50 -7.15 35.41
C SER A 19 27.04 -7.11 33.92
N GLN A 20 27.04 -8.26 33.27
CA GLN A 20 26.50 -8.40 31.90
C GLN A 20 25.01 -8.04 31.83
N ALA A 21 24.26 -8.26 32.93
CA ALA A 21 22.86 -7.83 33.06
C ALA A 21 22.74 -6.30 33.02
N THR A 22 23.65 -5.58 33.71
CA THR A 22 23.71 -4.11 33.70
C THR A 22 23.99 -3.59 32.30
N VAL A 23 24.94 -4.20 31.56
CA VAL A 23 25.21 -3.86 30.16
C VAL A 23 23.94 -4.05 29.30
N SER A 24 23.24 -5.15 29.46
CA SER A 24 22.00 -5.42 28.73
C SER A 24 20.89 -4.42 29.05
N LEU A 25 20.75 -4.00 30.30
CA LEU A 25 19.78 -2.98 30.70
C LEU A 25 20.09 -1.61 30.09
N VAL A 26 21.36 -1.20 30.16
CA VAL A 26 21.81 0.11 29.66
C VAL A 26 21.70 0.18 28.14
N LEU A 27 22.27 -0.78 27.42
CA LEU A 27 22.27 -0.78 25.96
C LEU A 27 20.89 -1.17 25.38
N GLY A 28 20.01 -1.76 26.20
CA GLY A 28 18.62 -2.04 25.86
C GLY A 28 17.63 -0.91 26.18
N GLY A 29 18.09 0.26 26.67
CA GLY A 29 17.24 1.40 26.99
C GLY A 29 16.38 1.25 28.25
N LYS A 30 16.54 0.16 29.05
CA LYS A 30 15.70 -0.18 30.22
C LYS A 30 16.39 0.11 31.54
N TRP A 31 17.32 1.05 31.58
CA TRP A 31 18.19 1.32 32.73
C TRP A 31 17.61 2.35 33.70
N GLN A 32 16.70 3.23 33.25
CA GLN A 32 16.09 4.28 34.06
C GLN A 32 15.41 3.68 35.30
N GLY A 33 15.70 4.26 36.47
CA GLY A 33 15.21 3.76 37.76
C GLY A 33 15.86 2.46 38.28
N ARG A 34 16.80 1.85 37.52
CA ARG A 34 17.49 0.60 37.87
C ARG A 34 18.99 0.68 37.91
N VAL A 35 19.56 1.63 37.19
CA VAL A 35 21.00 1.87 37.11
C VAL A 35 21.23 3.38 37.17
N SER A 36 22.27 3.83 37.87
CA SER A 36 22.59 5.25 37.93
C SER A 36 23.03 5.78 36.57
N GLU A 37 22.78 7.07 36.31
CA GLU A 37 23.16 7.73 35.06
C GLU A 37 24.67 7.66 34.80
N ARG A 38 25.48 7.81 35.88
CA ARG A 38 26.94 7.63 35.83
C ARG A 38 27.32 6.24 35.32
N THR A 39 26.71 5.19 35.86
CA THR A 39 26.98 3.81 35.44
C THR A 39 26.54 3.59 33.99
N ALA A 40 25.39 4.15 33.62
CA ALA A 40 24.90 4.05 32.23
C ALA A 40 25.86 4.76 31.24
N GLY A 41 26.43 5.90 31.63
CA GLY A 41 27.48 6.60 30.88
C GLY A 41 28.71 5.73 30.67
N THR A 42 29.25 5.16 31.76
CA THR A 42 30.43 4.27 31.72
C THR A 42 30.25 3.09 30.81
N VAL A 43 29.05 2.47 30.81
CA VAL A 43 28.71 1.34 29.92
C VAL A 43 28.67 1.76 28.45
N ARG A 44 28.08 2.93 28.14
CA ARG A 44 28.01 3.43 26.74
C ARG A 44 29.43 3.78 26.22
N GLU A 45 30.25 4.40 27.03
CA GLU A 45 31.65 4.70 26.67
C GLU A 45 32.47 3.44 26.44
N ALA A 46 32.35 2.44 27.33
CA ALA A 46 33.05 1.16 27.16
C ALA A 46 32.59 0.43 25.87
N ALA A 47 31.28 0.43 25.58
CA ALA A 47 30.73 -0.15 24.34
C ALA A 47 31.28 0.59 23.11
N GLY A 48 31.30 1.92 23.13
CA GLY A 48 31.83 2.74 22.04
C GLY A 48 33.34 2.49 21.80
N ARG A 49 34.16 2.48 22.86
CA ARG A 49 35.62 2.22 22.77
C ARG A 49 35.92 0.83 22.18
N LEU A 50 35.13 -0.17 22.54
CA LEU A 50 35.29 -1.53 22.06
C LEU A 50 34.66 -1.77 20.65
N GLY A 51 33.92 -0.78 20.11
CA GLY A 51 33.15 -0.99 18.90
C GLY A 51 32.03 -2.04 19.07
N TYR A 52 31.58 -2.27 20.30
CA TYR A 52 30.53 -3.23 20.58
C TYR A 52 29.17 -2.73 20.12
N ARG A 53 28.50 -3.51 19.30
CA ARG A 53 27.09 -3.32 18.98
C ARG A 53 26.29 -4.51 19.50
N PRO A 54 25.14 -4.26 20.22
CA PRO A 54 24.29 -5.35 20.65
C PRO A 54 23.93 -6.26 19.46
N ASN A 55 24.11 -7.55 19.65
CA ASN A 55 23.71 -8.52 18.64
C ASN A 55 22.20 -8.70 18.69
N LEU A 56 21.49 -8.00 17.78
CA LEU A 56 20.03 -8.03 17.69
C LEU A 56 19.53 -9.44 17.35
N ALA A 57 20.25 -10.20 16.52
CA ALA A 57 19.89 -11.57 16.18
C ALA A 57 19.94 -12.50 17.40
N ALA A 58 20.97 -12.40 18.25
CA ALA A 58 21.03 -13.16 19.50
C ALA A 58 19.96 -12.73 20.51
N ARG A 59 19.55 -11.47 20.49
CA ARG A 59 18.44 -10.95 21.30
C ARG A 59 17.11 -11.51 20.80
N SER A 60 16.87 -11.48 19.48
CA SER A 60 15.66 -12.00 18.83
C SER A 60 15.49 -13.50 19.07
N LEU A 61 16.57 -14.28 18.92
CA LEU A 61 16.59 -15.72 19.25
C LEU A 61 16.18 -16.00 20.70
N ARG A 62 16.59 -15.17 21.65
CA ARG A 62 16.24 -15.32 23.07
C ARG A 62 14.81 -14.87 23.37
N LEU A 63 14.29 -13.91 22.63
CA LEU A 63 12.95 -13.35 22.82
C LEU A 63 11.90 -14.08 21.98
N GLY A 64 12.30 -14.88 21.00
CA GLY A 64 11.41 -15.59 20.08
C GLY A 64 10.73 -14.70 19.03
N HIS A 65 11.11 -13.42 18.95
CA HIS A 65 10.56 -12.47 17.97
C HIS A 65 11.59 -11.41 17.59
N THR A 66 11.48 -10.89 16.38
CA THR A 66 12.39 -9.88 15.79
C THR A 66 11.83 -8.46 15.86
N ARG A 67 10.53 -8.34 16.10
CA ARG A 67 9.75 -7.09 16.00
C ARG A 67 9.86 -6.44 14.63
N THR A 68 9.77 -7.26 13.60
CA THR A 68 9.84 -6.82 12.22
C THR A 68 8.67 -7.36 11.44
N ALA A 69 7.88 -6.47 10.84
CA ALA A 69 6.85 -6.79 9.87
C ALA A 69 7.38 -6.57 8.44
N LEU A 70 6.98 -7.41 7.52
CA LEU A 70 7.23 -7.23 6.09
C LEU A 70 5.98 -6.68 5.42
N LEU A 71 6.11 -5.59 4.69
CA LEU A 71 5.06 -5.05 3.81
C LEU A 71 5.43 -5.34 2.36
N VAL A 72 4.62 -6.15 1.68
CA VAL A 72 4.81 -6.55 0.28
C VAL A 72 3.86 -5.76 -0.60
N VAL A 73 4.40 -5.04 -1.58
CA VAL A 73 3.66 -4.16 -2.50
C VAL A 73 4.07 -4.41 -3.95
N PRO A 74 3.22 -4.14 -4.96
CA PRO A 74 3.57 -4.41 -6.35
C PRO A 74 4.64 -3.45 -6.90
N ALA A 75 4.64 -2.18 -6.47
CA ALA A 75 5.59 -1.18 -6.98
C ALA A 75 5.85 -0.07 -5.97
N LEU A 76 7.03 0.56 -6.05
CA LEU A 76 7.38 1.76 -5.28
C LEU A 76 7.06 3.07 -6.01
N THR A 77 6.80 2.99 -7.31
CA THR A 77 6.52 4.15 -8.15
C THR A 77 5.10 4.70 -7.98
N HIS A 78 4.24 3.97 -7.28
CA HIS A 78 2.86 4.37 -7.03
C HIS A 78 2.73 4.98 -5.62
N GLU A 79 2.41 6.26 -5.53
CA GLU A 79 2.33 7.05 -4.29
C GLU A 79 1.41 6.40 -3.23
N TYR A 80 0.34 5.73 -3.64
CA TYR A 80 -0.58 5.01 -2.75
C TYR A 80 0.17 4.07 -1.79
N PHE A 81 1.10 3.26 -2.31
CA PHE A 81 1.84 2.30 -1.47
C PHE A 81 2.83 2.96 -0.52
N ALA A 82 3.37 4.13 -0.88
CA ALA A 82 4.19 4.92 0.04
C ALA A 82 3.37 5.43 1.24
N ARG A 83 2.12 5.85 1.00
CA ARG A 83 1.18 6.24 2.07
C ARG A 83 0.74 5.04 2.91
N VAL A 84 0.47 3.88 2.29
CA VAL A 84 0.20 2.62 3.03
C VAL A 84 1.37 2.29 3.96
N TYR A 85 2.61 2.39 3.47
CA TYR A 85 3.79 2.19 4.30
C TYR A 85 3.84 3.17 5.47
N ALA A 86 3.59 4.45 5.25
CA ALA A 86 3.60 5.46 6.30
C ALA A 86 2.60 5.12 7.42
N GLY A 87 1.38 4.72 7.06
CA GLY A 87 0.37 4.30 8.03
C GLY A 87 0.77 3.05 8.82
N ALA A 88 1.33 2.04 8.14
CA ALA A 88 1.82 0.82 8.79
C ALA A 88 3.00 1.11 9.73
N ALA A 89 3.96 1.95 9.30
CA ALA A 89 5.13 2.31 10.05
C ALA A 89 4.77 3.10 11.33
N GLY A 90 3.80 4.02 11.26
CA GLY A 90 3.33 4.77 12.43
C GLY A 90 2.80 3.84 13.52
N VAL A 91 1.92 2.90 13.19
CA VAL A 91 1.40 1.90 14.15
C VAL A 91 2.51 0.97 14.64
N ALA A 92 3.42 0.56 13.76
CA ALA A 92 4.54 -0.29 14.15
C ALA A 92 5.44 0.37 15.19
N GLU A 93 5.76 1.66 15.02
CA GLU A 93 6.57 2.45 15.94
C GLU A 93 5.96 2.50 17.35
N GLU A 94 4.66 2.75 17.47
CA GLU A 94 3.92 2.76 18.73
C GLU A 94 4.08 1.45 19.53
N HIS A 95 4.25 0.32 18.81
CA HIS A 95 4.39 -1.02 19.40
C HIS A 95 5.84 -1.53 19.41
N GLY A 96 6.81 -0.69 19.02
CA GLY A 96 8.23 -1.03 18.98
C GLY A 96 8.57 -2.07 17.91
N PHE A 97 7.81 -2.07 16.80
CA PHE A 97 8.09 -2.85 15.59
C PHE A 97 8.73 -1.97 14.51
N GLY A 98 9.51 -2.60 13.63
CA GLY A 98 9.93 -2.02 12.36
C GLY A 98 9.14 -2.59 11.19
N VAL A 99 9.01 -1.82 10.11
CA VAL A 99 8.42 -2.28 8.85
C VAL A 99 9.49 -2.30 7.77
N VAL A 100 9.69 -3.46 7.15
CA VAL A 100 10.53 -3.60 5.95
C VAL A 100 9.60 -3.63 4.74
N LEU A 101 9.89 -2.79 3.75
CA LEU A 101 9.12 -2.72 2.51
C LEU A 101 9.78 -3.56 1.44
N TYR A 102 9.00 -4.44 0.80
CA TYR A 102 9.43 -5.26 -0.32
C TYR A 102 8.57 -5.01 -1.55
N PRO A 103 9.13 -4.41 -2.60
CA PRO A 103 8.45 -4.30 -3.88
C PRO A 103 8.55 -5.62 -4.66
N SER A 104 7.43 -6.10 -5.18
CA SER A 104 7.35 -7.26 -6.07
C SER A 104 6.66 -6.84 -7.36
N PRO A 105 7.37 -6.28 -8.32
CA PRO A 105 6.80 -5.85 -9.59
C PRO A 105 6.32 -7.06 -10.40
N GLU A 106 5.15 -6.91 -11.04
CA GLU A 106 4.61 -7.90 -11.97
C GLU A 106 5.61 -8.21 -13.10
N GLY A 107 5.70 -9.47 -13.51
CA GLY A 107 6.55 -9.91 -14.61
C GLY A 107 8.03 -10.07 -14.27
N VAL A 108 8.46 -9.62 -13.11
CA VAL A 108 9.74 -10.03 -12.54
C VAL A 108 9.42 -11.25 -11.68
N GLY A 109 9.59 -12.44 -12.22
CA GLY A 109 9.33 -13.68 -11.50
C GLY A 109 9.92 -13.66 -10.09
N PRO A 110 9.50 -14.53 -9.17
CA PRO A 110 9.93 -14.48 -7.78
C PRO A 110 11.45 -14.45 -7.79
N ALA A 111 12.03 -13.34 -7.32
CA ALA A 111 13.44 -13.30 -7.03
C ALA A 111 13.70 -14.55 -6.19
N ARG A 112 14.68 -15.38 -6.60
CA ARG A 112 15.03 -16.61 -5.91
C ARG A 112 15.06 -16.32 -4.43
N ASP A 113 14.01 -16.71 -3.72
CA ASP A 113 13.74 -16.52 -2.30
C ASP A 113 14.66 -15.46 -1.61
N PRO A 114 14.43 -14.15 -1.80
CA PRO A 114 15.26 -13.14 -1.14
C PRO A 114 15.09 -13.21 0.37
N PHE A 115 14.13 -14.00 0.85
CA PHE A 115 13.76 -14.15 2.24
C PHE A 115 14.21 -15.45 2.90
N GLY A 116 14.79 -16.41 2.17
CA GLY A 116 15.22 -17.66 2.79
C GLY A 116 16.17 -17.46 3.97
N SER A 117 17.07 -16.47 3.86
CA SER A 117 17.92 -16.01 4.97
C SER A 117 17.26 -14.98 5.90
N ALA A 118 16.23 -14.28 5.46
CA ALA A 118 15.56 -13.21 6.19
C ALA A 118 14.31 -13.69 6.95
N ARG A 119 13.78 -14.89 6.67
CA ARG A 119 12.62 -15.46 7.38
C ARG A 119 12.80 -15.45 8.90
N ALA A 120 13.99 -15.76 9.39
CA ALA A 120 14.31 -15.71 10.82
C ALA A 120 14.32 -14.27 11.40
N ALA A 121 14.21 -13.25 10.52
CA ALA A 121 14.24 -11.84 10.89
C ALA A 121 12.89 -11.15 10.72
N ILE A 122 11.81 -11.88 10.41
CA ILE A 122 10.47 -11.35 10.15
C ILE A 122 9.47 -12.11 11.01
N ASP A 123 8.59 -11.40 11.72
CA ASP A 123 7.56 -12.00 12.58
C ASP A 123 6.23 -12.19 11.85
N GLY A 124 5.94 -11.38 10.82
CA GLY A 124 4.73 -11.49 10.04
C GLY A 124 4.73 -10.60 8.80
N VAL A 125 3.72 -10.78 7.96
CA VAL A 125 3.62 -10.20 6.63
C VAL A 125 2.31 -9.46 6.46
N ILE A 126 2.37 -8.29 5.83
CA ILE A 126 1.23 -7.57 5.26
C ILE A 126 1.47 -7.54 3.74
N ALA A 127 0.51 -7.96 2.93
CA ALA A 127 0.72 -8.05 1.49
C ALA A 127 -0.47 -7.52 0.69
N SER A 128 -0.19 -6.72 -0.33
CA SER A 128 -1.18 -6.38 -1.35
C SER A 128 -1.52 -7.60 -2.20
N SER A 129 -2.79 -7.80 -2.54
CA SER A 129 -3.21 -8.86 -3.46
C SER A 129 -2.57 -8.75 -4.84
N MET A 130 -2.22 -7.53 -5.27
CA MET A 130 -1.49 -7.27 -6.51
C MET A 130 -0.03 -7.77 -6.49
N ALA A 131 0.48 -8.17 -5.32
CA ALA A 131 1.81 -8.72 -5.14
C ALA A 131 1.76 -10.15 -4.57
N ALA A 132 0.62 -10.85 -4.72
CA ALA A 132 0.40 -12.17 -4.14
C ALA A 132 1.40 -13.24 -4.63
N ASP A 133 1.87 -13.13 -5.87
CA ASP A 133 2.87 -14.05 -6.43
C ASP A 133 4.19 -14.06 -5.63
N ALA A 134 4.54 -12.93 -5.00
CA ALA A 134 5.71 -12.86 -4.12
C ALA A 134 5.55 -13.72 -2.86
N LEU A 135 4.30 -13.96 -2.43
CA LEU A 135 4.01 -14.75 -1.22
C LEU A 135 4.37 -16.22 -1.37
N THR A 136 4.37 -16.76 -2.60
CA THR A 136 4.77 -18.16 -2.85
C THR A 136 6.22 -18.43 -2.46
N GLY A 137 7.10 -17.42 -2.60
CA GLY A 137 8.50 -17.48 -2.16
C GLY A 137 8.70 -17.26 -0.65
N ILE A 138 7.78 -16.55 0.02
CA ILE A 138 7.91 -16.26 1.45
C ILE A 138 7.60 -17.50 2.31
N GLY A 139 6.88 -18.49 1.77
CA GLY A 139 6.59 -19.81 2.37
C GLY A 139 5.68 -19.75 3.61
N GLY A 140 4.82 -20.76 3.74
CA GLY A 140 3.83 -20.85 4.80
C GLY A 140 4.40 -20.86 6.21
N GLY A 141 3.63 -20.30 7.14
CA GLY A 141 3.91 -20.34 8.57
C GLY A 141 4.02 -18.99 9.26
N LEU A 142 4.26 -17.89 8.53
CA LEU A 142 4.22 -16.55 9.11
C LEU A 142 2.78 -16.03 9.18
N PRO A 143 2.40 -15.33 10.26
CA PRO A 143 1.16 -14.56 10.30
C PRO A 143 1.07 -13.62 9.11
N LEU A 144 -0.05 -13.67 8.37
CA LEU A 144 -0.28 -12.92 7.14
C LEU A 144 -1.57 -12.13 7.24
N VAL A 145 -1.53 -10.87 6.79
CA VAL A 145 -2.70 -10.01 6.57
C VAL A 145 -2.65 -9.55 5.11
N MET A 146 -3.78 -9.66 4.42
CA MET A 146 -3.91 -9.20 3.04
C MET A 146 -4.44 -7.77 2.97
N LEU A 147 -4.09 -7.06 1.91
CA LEU A 147 -4.69 -5.80 1.51
C LEU A 147 -5.36 -6.00 0.15
N ASP A 148 -6.61 -5.54 0.01
CA ASP A 148 -7.40 -5.60 -1.23
C ASP A 148 -7.56 -7.02 -1.80
N SER A 149 -7.87 -8.01 -0.97
CA SER A 149 -8.13 -9.39 -1.38
C SER A 149 -9.61 -9.76 -1.33
N ASP A 150 -9.98 -10.84 -2.01
CA ASP A 150 -11.35 -11.33 -2.01
C ASP A 150 -11.79 -11.72 -0.58
N PRO A 151 -12.81 -11.06 -0.02
CA PRO A 151 -13.30 -11.40 1.32
C PRO A 151 -13.99 -12.77 1.40
N ALA A 152 -14.39 -13.34 0.26
CA ALA A 152 -14.99 -14.68 0.19
C ALA A 152 -13.94 -15.79 0.30
N ASP A 153 -12.66 -15.52 0.00
CA ASP A 153 -11.60 -16.51 0.13
C ASP A 153 -11.39 -16.93 1.59
N PRO A 154 -11.29 -18.22 1.89
CA PRO A 154 -11.05 -18.72 3.25
C PRO A 154 -9.61 -18.48 3.73
N GLY A 155 -8.98 -17.42 3.28
CA GLY A 155 -7.59 -17.05 3.53
C GLY A 155 -7.35 -16.27 4.82
N PRO A 156 -6.22 -15.55 4.89
CA PRO A 156 -5.88 -14.65 5.99
C PRO A 156 -6.86 -13.48 6.09
N PRO A 157 -6.87 -12.75 7.21
CA PRO A 157 -7.62 -11.50 7.32
C PRO A 157 -7.24 -10.52 6.21
N THR A 158 -8.20 -9.72 5.77
CA THR A 158 -7.97 -8.70 4.76
C THR A 158 -8.46 -7.32 5.19
N VAL A 159 -7.74 -6.30 4.78
CA VAL A 159 -8.16 -4.90 4.86
C VAL A 159 -8.47 -4.43 3.45
N ASN A 160 -9.73 -4.16 3.18
CA ASN A 160 -10.24 -3.76 1.89
C ASN A 160 -10.68 -2.30 1.90
N LEU A 161 -10.81 -1.74 0.71
CA LEU A 161 -11.44 -0.45 0.45
C LEU A 161 -12.83 -0.68 -0.15
N ALA A 162 -13.78 0.17 0.17
CA ALA A 162 -15.13 0.18 -0.42
C ALA A 162 -15.09 0.64 -1.90
N VAL A 163 -14.23 0.00 -2.72
CA VAL A 163 -13.96 0.41 -4.12
C VAL A 163 -15.19 0.35 -4.99
N ALA A 164 -16.10 -0.61 -4.75
CA ALA A 164 -17.39 -0.67 -5.44
C ALA A 164 -18.23 0.57 -5.17
N ASP A 165 -18.20 1.09 -3.93
CA ASP A 165 -18.90 2.31 -3.59
C ASP A 165 -18.27 3.53 -4.25
N GLY A 166 -16.94 3.62 -4.28
CA GLY A 166 -16.22 4.68 -4.98
C GLY A 166 -16.60 4.74 -6.47
N ILE A 167 -16.64 3.60 -7.16
CA ILE A 167 -17.09 3.51 -8.55
C ILE A 167 -18.56 3.93 -8.69
N ARG A 168 -19.43 3.53 -7.76
CA ARG A 168 -20.84 3.97 -7.77
C ARG A 168 -20.95 5.47 -7.58
N GLN A 169 -20.19 6.08 -6.68
CA GLN A 169 -20.21 7.52 -6.42
C GLN A 169 -19.81 8.29 -7.69
N ILE A 170 -18.68 7.95 -8.31
CA ILE A 170 -18.18 8.66 -9.50
C ILE A 170 -19.07 8.43 -10.72
N THR A 171 -19.62 7.21 -10.89
CA THR A 171 -20.56 6.92 -11.99
C THR A 171 -21.85 7.72 -11.83
N ARG A 172 -22.43 7.81 -10.62
CA ARG A 172 -23.62 8.65 -10.35
C ARG A 172 -23.34 10.12 -10.63
N HIS A 173 -22.17 10.62 -10.25
CA HIS A 173 -21.76 11.99 -10.54
C HIS A 173 -21.76 12.26 -12.04
N LEU A 174 -21.12 11.40 -12.85
CA LEU A 174 -21.11 11.55 -14.30
C LEU A 174 -22.51 11.45 -14.92
N VAL A 175 -23.34 10.54 -14.43
CA VAL A 175 -24.74 10.39 -14.88
C VAL A 175 -25.57 11.63 -14.52
N ALA A 176 -25.38 12.22 -13.34
CA ALA A 176 -26.03 13.47 -12.91
C ALA A 176 -25.63 14.67 -13.78
N LEU A 177 -24.41 14.69 -14.30
CA LEU A 177 -23.91 15.65 -15.30
C LEU A 177 -24.46 15.42 -16.72
N GLY A 178 -25.31 14.41 -16.92
CA GLY A 178 -25.94 14.11 -18.20
C GLY A 178 -25.20 13.10 -19.07
N HIS A 179 -24.04 12.61 -18.64
CA HIS A 179 -23.30 11.62 -19.43
C HIS A 179 -24.04 10.30 -19.50
N ARG A 180 -24.10 9.72 -20.71
CA ARG A 180 -24.69 8.40 -21.00
C ARG A 180 -23.71 7.51 -21.78
N ARG A 181 -22.78 8.09 -22.51
CA ARG A 181 -21.68 7.39 -23.21
C ARG A 181 -20.43 7.53 -22.34
N ILE A 182 -20.24 6.58 -21.46
CA ILE A 182 -19.13 6.57 -20.49
C ILE A 182 -18.26 5.35 -20.77
N THR A 183 -16.96 5.55 -20.99
CA THR A 183 -16.01 4.45 -21.17
C THR A 183 -15.15 4.31 -19.91
N HIS A 184 -15.11 3.08 -19.40
CA HIS A 184 -14.20 2.69 -18.31
C HIS A 184 -12.81 2.41 -18.89
N LEU A 185 -11.84 3.23 -18.53
CA LEU A 185 -10.43 3.00 -18.82
C LEU A 185 -9.86 2.13 -17.70
N ALA A 186 -9.94 0.82 -17.89
CA ALA A 186 -9.66 -0.17 -16.87
C ALA A 186 -8.19 -0.59 -16.85
N ALA A 187 -7.65 -0.82 -15.67
CA ALA A 187 -6.32 -1.40 -15.50
C ALA A 187 -6.30 -2.85 -16.01
N ASP A 188 -5.28 -3.21 -16.79
CA ASP A 188 -5.05 -4.58 -17.24
C ASP A 188 -4.20 -5.35 -16.21
N VAL A 189 -4.77 -5.51 -15.03
CA VAL A 189 -4.19 -6.21 -13.88
C VAL A 189 -5.22 -7.21 -13.37
N ASP A 190 -4.81 -8.48 -13.25
CA ASP A 190 -5.68 -9.52 -12.68
C ASP A 190 -5.64 -9.47 -11.16
N SER A 191 -6.50 -8.64 -10.58
CA SER A 191 -6.68 -8.56 -9.14
C SER A 191 -8.15 -8.37 -8.77
N TRP A 192 -8.50 -8.74 -7.54
CA TRP A 192 -9.85 -8.61 -7.01
C TRP A 192 -10.37 -7.17 -7.10
N THR A 193 -9.55 -6.19 -6.72
CA THR A 193 -9.96 -4.77 -6.68
C THR A 193 -10.41 -4.26 -8.05
N PHE A 194 -9.71 -4.60 -9.15
CA PHE A 194 -10.08 -4.15 -10.50
C PHE A 194 -11.27 -4.91 -11.06
N ARG A 195 -11.45 -6.19 -10.71
CA ARG A 195 -12.70 -6.94 -11.06
C ARG A 195 -13.91 -6.28 -10.42
N VAL A 196 -13.84 -5.97 -9.12
CA VAL A 196 -14.93 -5.31 -8.38
C VAL A 196 -15.26 -3.94 -8.96
N ARG A 197 -14.24 -3.14 -9.34
CA ARG A 197 -14.45 -1.83 -9.99
C ARG A 197 -15.19 -1.98 -11.32
N ALA A 198 -14.76 -2.89 -12.17
CA ALA A 198 -15.40 -3.13 -13.47
C ALA A 198 -16.85 -3.63 -13.35
N GLU A 199 -17.12 -4.47 -12.35
CA GLU A 199 -18.48 -4.96 -12.06
C GLU A 199 -19.38 -3.84 -11.52
N ALA A 200 -18.87 -3.04 -10.56
CA ALA A 200 -19.59 -1.92 -9.99
C ALA A 200 -19.94 -0.84 -11.05
N PHE A 201 -19.02 -0.58 -11.98
CA PHE A 201 -19.27 0.33 -13.11
C PHE A 201 -20.40 -0.16 -14.00
N ARG A 202 -20.35 -1.43 -14.44
CA ARG A 202 -21.42 -2.02 -15.28
C ARG A 202 -22.77 -2.02 -14.56
N ALA A 203 -22.77 -2.43 -13.28
CA ALA A 203 -23.97 -2.45 -12.45
C ALA A 203 -24.57 -1.05 -12.24
N ALA A 204 -23.73 -0.04 -12.02
CA ALA A 204 -24.19 1.35 -11.82
C ALA A 204 -24.87 1.95 -13.06
N LEU A 205 -24.54 1.47 -14.25
CA LEU A 205 -25.14 1.94 -15.52
C LEU A 205 -26.30 1.07 -16.01
N ALA A 206 -26.46 -0.15 -15.51
CA ALA A 206 -27.48 -1.10 -16.00
C ALA A 206 -28.90 -0.57 -15.90
N GLY A 207 -29.22 0.27 -14.90
CA GLY A 207 -30.55 0.89 -14.71
C GLY A 207 -30.69 2.30 -15.31
N VAL A 208 -29.68 2.82 -16.00
CA VAL A 208 -29.67 4.19 -16.52
C VAL A 208 -30.17 4.21 -17.96
N GLY A 209 -31.31 4.82 -18.20
CA GLY A 209 -31.90 4.93 -19.55
C GLY A 209 -30.95 5.62 -20.54
N GLY A 210 -30.75 4.97 -21.68
CA GLY A 210 -29.86 5.45 -22.74
C GLY A 210 -28.35 5.30 -22.46
N ALA A 211 -27.95 4.69 -21.33
CA ALA A 211 -26.55 4.45 -21.03
C ALA A 211 -25.90 3.50 -22.04
N ARG A 212 -24.71 3.84 -22.46
CA ARG A 212 -23.85 3.04 -23.34
C ARG A 212 -22.47 2.93 -22.70
N PRO A 213 -22.25 1.94 -21.83
CA PRO A 213 -20.95 1.69 -21.23
C PRO A 213 -19.97 1.16 -22.28
N GLY A 214 -18.77 1.74 -22.33
CA GLY A 214 -17.62 1.20 -23.04
C GLY A 214 -16.57 0.72 -22.04
N ALA A 215 -15.59 -0.05 -22.51
CA ALA A 215 -14.43 -0.43 -21.72
C ALA A 215 -13.20 -0.56 -22.64
N GLU A 216 -12.08 0.00 -22.18
CA GLU A 216 -10.75 -0.20 -22.76
C GLU A 216 -9.80 -0.64 -21.64
N ARG A 217 -8.93 -1.61 -21.89
CA ARG A 217 -7.94 -2.08 -20.93
C ARG A 217 -6.55 -1.59 -21.32
N CYS A 218 -5.74 -1.24 -20.31
CA CYS A 218 -4.35 -0.84 -20.50
C CYS A 218 -3.52 -1.09 -19.25
N ALA A 219 -2.20 -1.19 -19.43
CA ALA A 219 -1.27 -1.22 -18.31
C ALA A 219 -1.37 0.07 -17.46
N LEU A 220 -1.02 -0.04 -16.17
CA LEU A 220 -0.99 1.09 -15.22
C LEU A 220 0.16 2.06 -15.54
N ALA A 221 0.10 2.68 -16.73
CA ALA A 221 1.11 3.62 -17.21
C ALA A 221 0.45 4.73 -18.05
N ILE A 222 0.98 5.95 -17.95
CA ILE A 222 0.43 7.14 -18.62
C ILE A 222 0.35 6.94 -20.14
N ASP A 223 1.41 6.41 -20.76
CA ASP A 223 1.42 6.27 -22.22
C ASP A 223 0.50 5.15 -22.71
N ALA A 224 0.42 4.02 -21.99
CA ALA A 224 -0.54 2.95 -22.30
C ALA A 224 -1.98 3.46 -22.17
N ALA A 225 -2.28 4.24 -21.14
CA ALA A 225 -3.58 4.85 -20.94
C ALA A 225 -3.92 5.89 -22.01
N ARG A 226 -2.92 6.70 -22.45
CA ARG A 226 -3.11 7.60 -23.60
C ARG A 226 -3.54 6.84 -24.84
N ASP A 227 -2.85 5.76 -25.17
CA ASP A 227 -3.12 5.00 -26.39
C ASP A 227 -4.50 4.30 -26.31
N ALA A 228 -4.88 3.78 -25.15
CA ALA A 228 -6.20 3.22 -24.91
C ALA A 228 -7.32 4.29 -24.99
N ALA A 229 -7.07 5.46 -24.41
CA ALA A 229 -8.01 6.59 -24.51
C ALA A 229 -8.18 7.07 -25.95
N VAL A 230 -7.10 7.13 -26.77
CA VAL A 230 -7.19 7.42 -28.20
C VAL A 230 -8.08 6.40 -28.89
N ARG A 231 -7.89 5.09 -28.67
CA ARG A 231 -8.76 4.05 -29.23
C ARG A 231 -10.23 4.26 -28.85
N ALA A 232 -10.50 4.53 -27.56
CA ALA A 232 -11.86 4.78 -27.07
C ALA A 232 -12.52 6.00 -27.76
N LEU A 233 -11.72 7.07 -28.00
CA LEU A 233 -12.22 8.35 -28.51
C LEU A 233 -12.33 8.39 -30.05
N THR A 234 -11.58 7.55 -30.78
CA THR A 234 -11.54 7.51 -32.26
C THR A 234 -12.10 6.22 -32.83
N GLY A 235 -12.48 5.28 -31.99
CA GLY A 235 -13.06 3.99 -32.41
C GLY A 235 -14.39 4.12 -33.13
N PRO A 236 -14.91 3.01 -33.71
CA PRO A 236 -16.17 3.02 -34.41
C PRO A 236 -17.36 3.28 -33.46
N GLY A 237 -18.27 4.14 -33.88
CA GLY A 237 -19.48 4.49 -33.13
C GLY A 237 -19.44 5.88 -32.49
N PRO A 238 -20.47 6.22 -31.71
CA PRO A 238 -20.54 7.52 -31.06
C PRO A 238 -19.49 7.65 -29.96
N ARG A 239 -18.66 8.69 -30.08
CA ARG A 239 -17.59 9.02 -29.14
C ARG A 239 -18.12 9.09 -27.69
N PRO A 240 -17.41 8.51 -26.71
CA PRO A 240 -17.74 8.70 -25.31
C PRO A 240 -17.64 10.18 -24.92
N THR A 241 -18.50 10.60 -24.00
CA THR A 241 -18.51 11.95 -23.46
C THR A 241 -17.81 12.04 -22.10
N ALA A 242 -17.53 10.88 -21.50
CA ALA A 242 -16.76 10.77 -20.27
C ALA A 242 -15.87 9.52 -20.27
N LEU A 243 -14.70 9.65 -19.68
CA LEU A 243 -13.80 8.54 -19.35
C LEU A 243 -13.72 8.41 -17.82
N LEU A 244 -14.07 7.24 -17.31
CA LEU A 244 -13.86 6.85 -15.92
C LEU A 244 -12.62 5.96 -15.87
N CYS A 245 -11.57 6.41 -15.20
CA CYS A 245 -10.28 5.73 -15.17
C CYS A 245 -10.07 5.02 -13.83
N ASP A 246 -9.46 3.83 -13.84
CA ASP A 246 -9.15 3.04 -12.64
C ASP A 246 -8.04 3.64 -11.75
N GLY A 247 -7.43 4.74 -12.16
CA GLY A 247 -6.43 5.45 -11.37
C GLY A 247 -6.13 6.83 -11.96
N ASP A 248 -5.57 7.71 -11.14
CA ASP A 248 -5.17 9.06 -11.56
C ASP A 248 -4.07 9.02 -12.63
N VAL A 249 -3.21 8.00 -12.59
CA VAL A 249 -2.19 7.77 -13.62
C VAL A 249 -2.83 7.49 -14.98
N LEU A 250 -3.91 6.70 -15.00
CA LEU A 250 -4.66 6.43 -16.23
C LEU A 250 -5.41 7.68 -16.70
N ALA A 251 -5.97 8.45 -15.77
CA ALA A 251 -6.64 9.71 -16.09
C ALA A 251 -5.67 10.76 -16.69
N ALA A 252 -4.43 10.80 -16.22
CA ALA A 252 -3.40 11.65 -16.83
C ALA A 252 -3.14 11.25 -18.30
N GLY A 253 -3.09 9.95 -18.60
CA GLY A 253 -3.01 9.45 -19.97
C GLY A 253 -4.23 9.85 -20.81
N ALA A 254 -5.44 9.76 -20.25
CA ALA A 254 -6.68 10.20 -20.88
C ALA A 254 -6.68 11.71 -21.19
N CYS A 255 -6.21 12.54 -20.27
CA CYS A 255 -6.05 13.99 -20.51
C CYS A 255 -5.03 14.29 -21.63
N LYS A 256 -3.91 13.53 -21.69
CA LYS A 256 -2.95 13.64 -22.81
C LYS A 256 -3.59 13.26 -24.16
N ALA A 257 -4.42 12.19 -24.17
CA ALA A 257 -5.15 11.80 -25.38
C ALA A 257 -6.16 12.86 -25.81
N ALA A 258 -6.95 13.39 -24.88
CA ALA A 258 -7.90 14.47 -25.14
C ALA A 258 -7.20 15.67 -25.77
N ARG A 259 -6.10 16.13 -25.18
CA ARG A 259 -5.30 17.26 -25.72
C ARG A 259 -4.76 16.97 -27.12
N ALA A 260 -4.23 15.76 -27.36
CA ALA A 260 -3.69 15.39 -28.67
C ALA A 260 -4.78 15.36 -29.76
N LEU A 261 -6.04 15.08 -29.39
CA LEU A 261 -7.20 15.10 -30.29
C LEU A 261 -7.91 16.46 -30.34
N GLY A 262 -7.37 17.49 -29.71
CA GLY A 262 -7.96 18.83 -29.67
C GLY A 262 -9.23 18.94 -28.82
N LEU A 263 -9.47 17.99 -27.91
CA LEU A 263 -10.62 17.98 -27.00
C LEU A 263 -10.29 18.70 -25.71
N ARG A 264 -11.19 19.57 -25.27
CA ARG A 264 -11.07 20.30 -24.00
C ARG A 264 -11.70 19.46 -22.89
N VAL A 265 -10.95 19.33 -21.78
CA VAL A 265 -11.47 18.77 -20.52
C VAL A 265 -11.86 19.95 -19.62
N PRO A 266 -13.07 20.02 -19.07
CA PRO A 266 -14.18 19.06 -19.20
C PRO A 266 -15.15 19.36 -20.37
N ALA A 267 -14.99 20.47 -21.11
CA ALA A 267 -16.01 21.01 -22.02
C ALA A 267 -16.42 20.04 -23.14
N ASP A 268 -15.47 19.26 -23.70
CA ASP A 268 -15.73 18.34 -24.80
C ASP A 268 -15.66 16.86 -24.32
N LEU A 269 -15.00 16.62 -23.17
CA LEU A 269 -14.80 15.31 -22.56
C LEU A 269 -14.59 15.43 -21.06
N SER A 270 -15.43 14.80 -20.25
CA SER A 270 -15.17 14.63 -18.82
C SER A 270 -14.18 13.49 -18.59
N VAL A 271 -13.21 13.71 -17.68
CA VAL A 271 -12.25 12.69 -17.27
C VAL A 271 -12.25 12.58 -15.75
N SER A 272 -12.34 11.37 -15.24
CA SER A 272 -12.28 11.10 -13.80
C SER A 272 -11.22 10.04 -13.50
N GLY A 273 -10.57 10.16 -12.33
CA GLY A 273 -9.57 9.25 -11.82
C GLY A 273 -10.06 8.43 -10.63
N PHE A 274 -9.10 7.81 -9.98
CA PHE A 274 -9.25 7.04 -8.74
C PHE A 274 -7.91 7.09 -8.00
N ASP A 275 -7.88 7.19 -6.68
CA ASP A 275 -6.79 7.18 -5.71
C ASP A 275 -6.57 8.52 -4.98
N ASP A 276 -6.82 9.68 -5.59
CA ASP A 276 -6.52 11.05 -5.12
C ASP A 276 -5.03 11.24 -4.79
N LEU A 277 -4.19 10.89 -5.77
CA LEU A 277 -2.74 11.11 -5.69
C LEU A 277 -2.38 12.57 -5.88
N SER A 278 -1.13 12.95 -5.58
CA SER A 278 -0.59 14.30 -5.87
C SER A 278 -0.77 14.71 -7.34
N LEU A 279 -0.81 13.73 -8.24
CA LEU A 279 -1.08 13.94 -9.67
C LEU A 279 -2.47 14.54 -9.92
N ALA A 280 -3.47 14.24 -9.09
CA ALA A 280 -4.83 14.75 -9.27
C ALA A 280 -4.92 16.28 -9.18
N THR A 281 -4.09 16.90 -8.36
CA THR A 281 -4.00 18.36 -8.21
C THR A 281 -2.92 19.00 -9.09
N ALA A 282 -2.01 18.19 -9.65
CA ALA A 282 -0.98 18.66 -10.57
C ALA A 282 -1.45 18.77 -12.03
N LEU A 283 -2.57 18.13 -12.35
CA LEU A 283 -3.19 18.23 -13.67
C LEU A 283 -3.96 19.55 -13.83
N ASP A 284 -4.05 20.04 -15.05
CA ASP A 284 -4.90 21.17 -15.42
C ASP A 284 -5.85 20.71 -16.56
N PRO A 285 -7.17 20.67 -16.30
CA PRO A 285 -7.85 20.97 -15.02
C PRO A 285 -7.58 19.92 -13.92
N GLU A 286 -7.69 20.33 -12.64
CA GLU A 286 -7.58 19.42 -11.50
C GLU A 286 -8.59 18.27 -11.60
N LEU A 287 -8.15 17.07 -11.25
CA LEU A 287 -8.86 15.84 -11.51
C LEU A 287 -9.94 15.53 -10.46
N THR A 288 -11.17 15.35 -10.91
CA THR A 288 -12.23 14.67 -10.14
C THR A 288 -11.84 13.20 -9.97
N THR A 289 -11.79 12.73 -8.73
CA THR A 289 -11.27 11.40 -8.40
C THR A 289 -11.93 10.82 -7.16
N VAL A 290 -11.61 9.58 -6.80
CA VAL A 290 -12.03 8.96 -5.54
C VAL A 290 -10.82 8.87 -4.61
N ARG A 291 -10.93 9.49 -3.43
CA ARG A 291 -9.89 9.44 -2.41
C ARG A 291 -9.88 8.10 -1.70
N LEU A 292 -8.70 7.48 -1.69
CA LEU A 292 -8.42 6.26 -0.94
C LEU A 292 -7.67 6.61 0.36
N PRO A 293 -8.13 6.15 1.54
CA PRO A 293 -7.46 6.40 2.81
C PRO A 293 -6.25 5.49 2.99
N ALA A 294 -5.22 5.63 2.15
CA ALA A 294 -4.07 4.72 2.06
C ALA A 294 -3.33 4.54 3.39
N GLU A 295 -3.13 5.63 4.15
CA GLU A 295 -2.50 5.56 5.47
C GLU A 295 -3.35 4.74 6.46
N ALA A 296 -4.69 4.91 6.40
CA ALA A 296 -5.58 4.13 7.24
C ALA A 296 -5.57 2.63 6.89
N VAL A 297 -5.41 2.29 5.59
CA VAL A 297 -5.22 0.90 5.13
C VAL A 297 -3.96 0.31 5.74
N GLY A 298 -2.83 1.00 5.65
CA GLY A 298 -1.57 0.55 6.24
C GLY A 298 -1.65 0.40 7.76
N ALA A 299 -2.25 1.37 8.43
CA ALA A 299 -2.45 1.34 9.87
C ALA A 299 -3.36 0.16 10.30
N ALA A 300 -4.46 -0.07 9.60
CA ALA A 300 -5.37 -1.19 9.86
C ALA A 300 -4.68 -2.54 9.62
N GLY A 301 -3.93 -2.68 8.51
CA GLY A 301 -3.14 -3.87 8.21
C GLY A 301 -2.12 -4.18 9.31
N MET A 302 -1.42 -3.17 9.82
CA MET A 302 -0.44 -3.36 10.89
C MET A 302 -1.11 -3.73 12.22
N ARG A 303 -2.23 -3.08 12.59
CA ARG A 303 -2.99 -3.47 13.79
C ARG A 303 -3.48 -4.92 13.71
N ALA A 304 -4.03 -5.32 12.57
CA ALA A 304 -4.47 -6.69 12.33
C ALA A 304 -3.30 -7.70 12.48
N LEU A 305 -2.13 -7.36 11.96
CA LEU A 305 -0.93 -8.20 12.12
C LEU A 305 -0.47 -8.28 13.57
N LEU A 306 -0.38 -7.15 14.28
CA LEU A 306 0.02 -7.11 15.70
C LEU A 306 -0.91 -7.92 16.58
N ALA A 307 -2.22 -7.89 16.32
CA ALA A 307 -3.20 -8.70 17.03
C ALA A 307 -2.97 -10.20 16.81
N ARG A 308 -2.64 -10.62 15.57
CA ARG A 308 -2.28 -12.02 15.27
C ARG A 308 -0.97 -12.47 15.93
N LEU A 309 -0.05 -11.53 16.14
CA LEU A 309 1.21 -11.77 16.84
C LEU A 309 1.05 -11.74 18.38
N GLY A 310 -0.15 -11.44 18.90
CA GLY A 310 -0.37 -11.24 20.34
C GLY A 310 0.36 -10.02 20.92
N ALA A 311 0.77 -9.09 20.06
CA ALA A 311 1.50 -7.89 20.44
C ALA A 311 0.58 -6.68 20.69
N ALA A 312 -0.71 -6.80 20.37
CA ALA A 312 -1.76 -5.81 20.66
C ALA A 312 -3.02 -6.51 21.20
N PRO A 313 -3.91 -5.78 21.92
CA PRO A 313 -5.16 -6.36 22.43
C PRO A 313 -6.00 -6.94 21.30
N ALA A 314 -6.61 -8.12 21.53
CA ALA A 314 -7.45 -8.82 20.56
C ALA A 314 -8.71 -8.05 20.10
N ARG A 315 -9.01 -6.89 20.70
CA ARG A 315 -10.09 -6.00 20.25
C ARG A 315 -9.92 -5.52 18.82
N ASP A 316 -8.66 -5.45 18.36
CA ASP A 316 -8.30 -5.02 17.01
C ASP A 316 -8.21 -6.21 16.03
N ALA A 317 -8.33 -7.45 16.54
CA ALA A 317 -8.28 -8.68 15.74
C ALA A 317 -9.68 -9.20 15.35
N GLY A 318 -10.76 -8.47 15.70
CA GLY A 318 -12.12 -9.03 15.76
C GLY A 318 -12.77 -9.34 14.43
N GLU A 319 -12.40 -8.68 13.34
CA GLU A 319 -13.00 -8.88 12.03
C GLU A 319 -12.00 -9.47 11.03
N ARG A 320 -12.41 -10.55 10.39
CA ARG A 320 -11.64 -11.16 9.31
C ARG A 320 -11.52 -10.24 8.09
N VAL A 321 -12.51 -9.38 7.89
CA VAL A 321 -12.58 -8.40 6.81
C VAL A 321 -12.84 -7.02 7.42
N VAL A 322 -11.91 -6.10 7.20
CA VAL A 322 -12.07 -4.68 7.53
C VAL A 322 -12.28 -3.95 6.21
N GLU A 323 -13.41 -3.26 6.04
CA GLU A 323 -13.65 -2.43 4.87
C GLU A 323 -13.60 -0.95 5.25
N LEU A 324 -12.73 -0.19 4.59
CA LEU A 324 -12.57 1.24 4.80
C LEU A 324 -13.33 2.04 3.74
N PRO A 325 -14.08 3.09 4.15
CA PRO A 325 -14.82 3.93 3.22
C PRO A 325 -13.89 4.73 2.31
N VAL A 326 -14.39 5.07 1.13
CA VAL A 326 -13.75 5.94 0.16
C VAL A 326 -14.64 7.14 -0.15
N GLU A 327 -14.07 8.22 -0.68
CA GLU A 327 -14.76 9.50 -0.86
C GLU A 327 -14.57 10.05 -2.28
N LEU A 328 -15.65 10.45 -2.95
CA LEU A 328 -15.58 11.18 -4.20
C LEU A 328 -15.11 12.63 -3.94
N VAL A 329 -14.03 13.02 -4.60
CA VAL A 329 -13.51 14.38 -4.59
C VAL A 329 -13.78 15.02 -5.96
N VAL A 330 -14.78 15.91 -6.00
CA VAL A 330 -15.16 16.62 -7.22
C VAL A 330 -14.23 17.81 -7.43
N ARG A 331 -13.63 17.88 -8.63
CA ARG A 331 -12.80 19.00 -9.09
C ARG A 331 -13.23 19.44 -10.48
N SER A 332 -12.31 19.99 -11.27
CA SER A 332 -12.62 20.71 -12.51
C SER A 332 -12.58 19.85 -13.78
N SER A 333 -12.18 18.56 -13.70
CA SER A 333 -12.04 17.69 -14.89
C SER A 333 -13.34 17.04 -15.35
N THR A 334 -14.44 17.24 -14.63
CA THR A 334 -15.77 16.77 -15.02
C THR A 334 -16.73 17.95 -15.08
N GLY A 335 -17.63 17.96 -16.08
CA GLY A 335 -18.59 19.01 -16.33
C GLY A 335 -19.86 18.50 -17.00
N PRO A 336 -20.89 19.34 -17.20
CA PRO A 336 -22.10 18.95 -17.88
C PRO A 336 -21.81 18.37 -19.27
N CYS A 337 -22.55 17.30 -19.63
CA CYS A 337 -22.48 16.75 -20.97
C CYS A 337 -22.95 17.79 -21.98
N GLY A 338 -22.06 18.26 -22.83
CA GLY A 338 -22.43 19.10 -23.98
C GLY A 338 -23.41 18.32 -24.89
N GLY A 339 -24.49 18.92 -25.25
CA GLY A 339 -25.56 18.35 -26.08
C GLY A 339 -25.11 17.88 -27.46
#